data_55ff14c576819d9f4f857af93944b535
#
_entry.id   55ff14c576819d9f4f857af93944b535
#
_cell.length_a   1.000
_cell.length_b   1.000
_cell.length_c   1.000
_cell.angle_alpha   90.00
_cell.angle_beta   90.00
_cell.angle_gamma   90.00
#
_symmetry.space_group_name_H-M   'P 1'
#
loop_
_entity.id
_entity.type
_entity.pdbx_description
1 polymer ?
#
loop_
_entity_poly.entity_id
_entity_poly.type
_entity_poly.pdbx_seq_one_letter_code
_entity_poly.pdbx_strand_id
1 'polypeptide(L)'
;MSTELYTVIILIMFFGTMFLTMIFSIHFEDVLIYLMSGLISCVIASIAVIPVMSFDVFSHTSSISQISVQEINKISPKDNSDTLFNVTYTDAEDINRRITVKEIVYDSDTTYIEKARKTFLFLYEDSYVLHEPQEFINNN
;
A
#
# COMPACT_ATOMS: atom_id res chain seq x y z
N MET A 1 -5.61 -6.08 -7.08
CA MET A 1 -5.52 -6.26 -5.62
C MET A 1 -4.41 -5.37 -5.10
N SER A 2 -4.62 -4.64 -3.99
CA SER A 2 -3.55 -3.79 -3.44
C SER A 2 -2.37 -4.64 -2.96
N THR A 3 -1.14 -4.09 -3.06
CA THR A 3 0.09 -4.73 -2.59
C THR A 3 0.00 -5.07 -1.11
N GLU A 4 -0.56 -4.16 -0.29
CA GLU A 4 -0.76 -4.38 1.14
C GLU A 4 -1.66 -5.58 1.43
N LEU A 5 -2.84 -5.67 0.78
CA LEU A 5 -3.77 -6.78 0.96
C LEU A 5 -3.14 -8.11 0.54
N TYR A 6 -2.41 -8.12 -0.58
CA TYR A 6 -1.72 -9.33 -1.05
C TYR A 6 -0.66 -9.79 -0.06
N THR A 7 0.13 -8.88 0.50
CA THR A 7 1.14 -9.19 1.53
C THR A 7 0.50 -9.83 2.78
N VAL A 8 -0.62 -9.28 3.24
CA VAL A 8 -1.37 -9.85 4.37
C VAL A 8 -1.86 -11.28 4.05
N ILE A 9 -2.39 -11.51 2.85
CA ILE A 9 -2.83 -12.85 2.43
C ILE A 9 -1.66 -13.84 2.42
N ILE A 10 -0.49 -13.46 1.90
CA ILE A 10 0.71 -14.32 1.92
C ILE A 10 1.09 -14.69 3.34
N LEU A 11 1.11 -13.73 4.26
CA LEU A 11 1.43 -13.98 5.66
C LEU A 11 0.44 -14.96 6.30
N ILE A 12 -0.86 -14.76 6.09
CA ILE A 12 -1.90 -15.67 6.60
C ILE A 12 -1.71 -17.08 6.04
N MET A 13 -1.45 -17.22 4.74
CA MET A 13 -1.22 -18.52 4.11
C MET A 13 0.04 -19.20 4.66
N PHE A 14 1.13 -18.45 4.83
CA PHE A 14 2.38 -18.97 5.37
C PHE A 14 2.21 -19.48 6.80
N PHE A 15 1.65 -18.69 7.71
CA PHE A 15 1.41 -19.11 9.08
C PHE A 15 0.37 -20.24 9.17
N GLY A 16 -0.67 -20.20 8.32
CA GLY A 16 -1.67 -21.25 8.24
C GLY A 16 -1.08 -22.59 7.80
N THR A 17 -0.20 -22.60 6.80
CA THR A 17 0.48 -23.83 6.37
C THR A 17 1.44 -24.34 7.43
N MET A 18 2.22 -23.46 8.09
CA MET A 18 3.07 -23.87 9.22
C MET A 18 2.27 -24.52 10.36
N PHE A 19 1.12 -23.93 10.71
CA PHE A 19 0.28 -24.46 11.78
C PHE A 19 -0.32 -25.82 11.42
N LEU A 20 -0.80 -25.98 10.19
CA LEU A 20 -1.29 -27.27 9.68
C LEU A 20 -0.20 -28.34 9.69
N THR A 21 1.02 -28.01 9.21
CA THR A 21 2.13 -28.97 9.20
C THR A 21 2.52 -29.40 10.62
N MET A 22 2.46 -28.47 11.59
CA MET A 22 2.69 -28.79 13.00
C MET A 22 1.66 -29.79 13.55
N ILE A 23 0.37 -29.60 13.26
CA ILE A 23 -0.69 -30.51 13.67
C ILE A 23 -0.50 -31.90 13.05
N PHE A 24 -0.22 -31.96 11.74
CA PHE A 24 0.04 -33.21 11.05
C PHE A 24 1.26 -33.96 11.61
N SER A 25 2.34 -33.24 11.92
CA SER A 25 3.55 -33.82 12.53
C SER A 25 3.25 -34.50 13.87
N ILE A 26 2.45 -33.86 14.73
CA ILE A 26 2.07 -34.42 16.04
C ILE A 26 1.23 -35.68 15.85
N HIS A 27 0.38 -35.72 14.82
CA HIS A 27 -0.57 -36.83 14.63
C HIS A 27 0.08 -38.07 14.00
N PHE A 28 1.07 -37.91 13.13
CA PHE A 28 1.69 -38.99 12.38
C PHE A 28 3.05 -39.48 12.93
N GLU A 29 3.65 -38.74 13.89
CA GLU A 29 4.95 -39.04 14.48
C GLU A 29 6.09 -39.22 13.45
N ASP A 30 5.91 -38.75 12.21
CA ASP A 30 6.83 -38.95 11.08
C ASP A 30 7.59 -37.66 10.77
N VAL A 31 8.85 -37.62 11.17
CA VAL A 31 9.76 -36.51 10.95
C VAL A 31 9.96 -36.20 9.46
N LEU A 32 9.89 -37.23 8.59
CA LEU A 32 10.10 -37.04 7.15
C LEU A 32 8.93 -36.26 6.52
N ILE A 33 7.69 -36.55 6.92
CA ILE A 33 6.50 -35.81 6.47
C ILE A 33 6.59 -34.34 6.89
N TYR A 34 7.05 -34.09 8.12
CA TYR A 34 7.25 -32.73 8.62
C TYR A 34 8.29 -31.95 7.78
N LEU A 35 9.45 -32.54 7.51
CA LEU A 35 10.48 -31.88 6.72
C LEU A 35 10.03 -31.60 5.29
N MET A 36 9.38 -32.55 4.65
CA MET A 36 8.86 -32.39 3.28
C MET A 36 7.79 -31.33 3.19
N SER A 37 6.85 -31.28 4.14
CA SER A 37 5.81 -30.25 4.15
C SER A 37 6.34 -28.87 4.44
N GLY A 38 7.34 -28.74 5.30
CA GLY A 38 8.07 -27.50 5.56
C GLY A 38 8.77 -26.96 4.31
N LEU A 39 9.47 -27.82 3.57
CA LEU A 39 10.11 -27.47 2.30
C LEU A 39 9.09 -26.97 1.27
N ILE A 40 7.99 -27.70 1.09
CA ILE A 40 6.92 -27.32 0.15
C ILE A 40 6.34 -25.96 0.52
N SER A 41 6.05 -25.72 1.81
CA SER A 41 5.53 -24.44 2.30
C SER A 41 6.51 -23.28 2.03
N CYS A 42 7.80 -23.48 2.24
CA CYS A 42 8.84 -22.48 1.93
C CYS A 42 8.89 -22.15 0.43
N VAL A 43 8.81 -23.16 -0.44
CA VAL A 43 8.80 -22.95 -1.89
C VAL A 43 7.58 -22.15 -2.33
N ILE A 44 6.40 -22.50 -1.86
CA ILE A 44 5.15 -21.78 -2.17
C ILE A 44 5.22 -20.34 -1.69
N ALA A 45 5.68 -20.11 -0.45
CA ALA A 45 5.85 -18.76 0.09
C ALA A 45 6.86 -17.94 -0.72
N SER A 46 7.98 -18.53 -1.13
CA SER A 46 8.98 -17.86 -1.95
C SER A 46 8.41 -17.41 -3.30
N ILE A 47 7.66 -18.28 -3.98
CA ILE A 47 7.01 -17.94 -5.26
C ILE A 47 5.98 -16.82 -5.07
N ALA A 48 5.20 -16.86 -3.99
CA ALA A 48 4.18 -15.86 -3.71
C ALA A 48 4.76 -14.46 -3.39
N VAL A 49 5.98 -14.38 -2.84
CA VAL A 49 6.65 -13.11 -2.52
C VAL A 49 7.24 -12.42 -3.76
N ILE A 50 7.58 -13.16 -4.82
CA ILE A 50 8.21 -12.61 -6.02
C ILE A 50 7.44 -11.41 -6.60
N PRO A 51 6.10 -11.45 -6.82
CA PRO A 51 5.37 -10.30 -7.37
C PRO A 51 5.50 -9.03 -6.52
N VAL A 52 5.53 -9.15 -5.19
CA VAL A 52 5.68 -8.00 -4.30
C VAL A 52 7.08 -7.40 -4.41
N MET A 53 8.12 -8.24 -4.35
CA MET A 53 9.51 -7.77 -4.47
C MET A 53 9.82 -7.17 -5.84
N SER A 54 9.13 -7.65 -6.88
CA SER A 54 9.32 -7.16 -8.24
C SER A 54 8.48 -5.92 -8.56
N PHE A 55 7.53 -5.56 -7.68
CA PHE A 55 6.58 -4.49 -7.95
C PHE A 55 7.26 -3.14 -8.20
N ASP A 56 8.20 -2.73 -7.36
CA ASP A 56 8.89 -1.45 -7.49
C ASP A 56 9.72 -1.34 -8.78
N VAL A 57 10.27 -2.49 -9.24
CA VAL A 57 11.14 -2.53 -10.42
C VAL A 57 10.33 -2.55 -11.73
N PHE A 58 9.22 -3.31 -11.76
CA PHE A 58 8.47 -3.58 -12.99
C PHE A 58 7.10 -2.92 -13.05
N SER A 59 6.66 -2.23 -11.98
CA SER A 59 5.39 -1.50 -12.02
C SER A 59 5.47 -0.31 -12.97
N HIS A 60 4.34 -0.02 -13.60
CA HIS A 60 4.17 1.15 -14.46
C HIS A 60 2.92 1.93 -14.02
N THR A 61 2.94 3.24 -14.23
CA THR A 61 1.78 4.09 -13.97
C THR A 61 0.69 3.78 -14.99
N SER A 62 -0.42 3.24 -14.51
CA SER A 62 -1.55 2.82 -15.36
C SER A 62 -2.61 3.90 -15.49
N SER A 63 -2.78 4.75 -14.50
CA SER A 63 -3.73 5.86 -14.53
C SER A 63 -3.29 7.00 -13.62
N ILE A 64 -3.59 8.21 -14.04
CA ILE A 64 -3.49 9.42 -13.23
C ILE A 64 -4.88 10.04 -13.22
N SER A 65 -5.38 10.42 -12.05
CA SER A 65 -6.66 11.10 -11.88
C SER A 65 -6.54 12.21 -10.86
N GLN A 66 -7.34 13.27 -11.05
CA GLN A 66 -7.39 14.40 -10.13
C GLN A 66 -8.64 14.30 -9.26
N ILE A 67 -8.48 14.54 -7.98
CA ILE A 67 -9.56 14.61 -7.00
C ILE A 67 -9.71 16.08 -6.63
N SER A 68 -10.86 16.66 -6.94
CA SER A 68 -11.19 18.03 -6.57
C SER A 68 -11.35 18.14 -5.05
N VAL A 69 -10.69 19.13 -4.46
CA VAL A 69 -10.74 19.43 -3.02
C VAL A 69 -11.43 20.78 -2.86
N GLN A 70 -12.46 20.85 -2.02
CA GLN A 70 -13.11 22.12 -1.71
C GLN A 70 -12.37 22.86 -0.59
N GLU A 71 -12.00 22.15 0.47
CA GLU A 71 -11.31 22.71 1.62
C GLU A 71 -10.35 21.71 2.24
N ILE A 72 -9.16 22.17 2.65
CA ILE A 72 -8.24 21.38 3.45
C ILE A 72 -8.44 21.72 4.92
N ASN A 73 -8.83 20.74 5.71
CA ASN A 73 -9.09 20.92 7.13
C ASN A 73 -7.83 20.74 7.99
N LYS A 74 -6.91 19.87 7.56
CA LYS A 74 -5.68 19.61 8.32
C LYS A 74 -4.61 18.92 7.47
N ILE A 75 -3.37 19.37 7.64
CA ILE A 75 -2.17 18.69 7.17
C ILE A 75 -1.30 18.37 8.39
N SER A 76 -0.85 17.13 8.51
CA SER A 76 0.08 16.72 9.56
C SER A 76 1.04 15.65 9.06
N PRO A 77 2.31 15.65 9.51
CA PRO A 77 3.23 14.56 9.18
C PRO A 77 2.67 13.22 9.66
N LYS A 78 2.99 12.16 8.93
CA LYS A 78 2.63 10.80 9.33
C LYS A 78 3.74 10.24 10.21
N ASP A 79 3.44 9.98 11.48
CA ASP A 79 4.26 9.24 12.46
C ASP A 79 5.76 9.14 12.13
N ASN A 80 6.55 10.15 12.50
CA ASN A 80 8.01 10.20 12.31
C ASN A 80 8.51 10.06 10.86
N SER A 81 7.66 10.27 9.87
CA SER A 81 8.02 10.29 8.46
C SER A 81 8.16 11.73 7.97
N ASP A 82 9.33 12.10 7.48
CA ASP A 82 9.57 13.43 6.89
C ASP A 82 8.98 13.57 5.46
N THR A 83 8.47 12.47 4.89
CA THR A 83 8.06 12.40 3.48
C THR A 83 6.59 12.04 3.27
N LEU A 84 5.84 11.78 4.34
CA LEU A 84 4.44 11.40 4.25
C LEU A 84 3.58 12.33 5.11
N PHE A 85 2.48 12.81 4.55
CA PHE A 85 1.56 13.72 5.22
C PHE A 85 0.15 13.13 5.26
N ASN A 86 -0.50 13.25 6.42
CA ASN A 86 -1.91 12.98 6.54
C ASN A 86 -2.69 14.24 6.21
N VAL A 87 -3.51 14.18 5.17
CA VAL A 87 -4.36 15.28 4.73
C VAL A 87 -5.82 14.93 5.00
N THR A 88 -6.51 15.81 5.73
CA THR A 88 -7.96 15.75 5.92
C THR A 88 -8.57 16.87 5.09
N TYR A 89 -9.43 16.51 4.17
CA TYR A 89 -10.05 17.44 3.21
C TYR A 89 -11.54 17.15 3.06
N THR A 90 -12.27 18.15 2.56
CA THR A 90 -13.66 18.01 2.13
C THR A 90 -13.70 17.85 0.63
N ASP A 91 -14.36 16.81 0.14
CA ASP A 91 -14.54 16.55 -1.28
C ASP A 91 -15.71 17.36 -1.89
N ALA A 92 -15.92 17.19 -3.20
CA ALA A 92 -17.00 17.88 -3.92
C ALA A 92 -18.42 17.49 -3.46
N GLU A 93 -18.55 16.43 -2.67
CA GLU A 93 -19.82 15.93 -2.10
C GLU A 93 -20.02 16.37 -0.64
N ASP A 94 -19.21 17.33 -0.12
CA ASP A 94 -19.18 17.78 1.27
C ASP A 94 -18.85 16.67 2.29
N ILE A 95 -18.11 15.63 1.85
CA ILE A 95 -17.70 14.53 2.70
C ILE A 95 -16.26 14.74 3.16
N ASN A 96 -16.04 14.71 4.47
CA ASN A 96 -14.70 14.73 5.04
C ASN A 96 -14.00 13.40 4.79
N ARG A 97 -12.86 13.48 4.10
CA ARG A 97 -12.01 12.33 3.79
C ARG A 97 -10.60 12.54 4.36
N ARG A 98 -9.95 11.43 4.66
CA ARG A 98 -8.54 11.43 5.10
C ARG A 98 -7.73 10.52 4.20
N ILE A 99 -6.61 11.05 3.72
CA ILE A 99 -5.64 10.29 2.92
C ILE A 99 -4.22 10.58 3.39
N THR A 100 -3.30 9.72 3.02
CA THR A 100 -1.86 9.98 3.15
C THR A 100 -1.33 10.39 1.80
N VAL A 101 -0.73 11.57 1.70
CA VAL A 101 -0.04 12.07 0.51
C VAL A 101 1.46 11.90 0.66
N LYS A 102 2.13 11.64 -0.46
CA LYS A 102 3.57 11.44 -0.51
C LYS A 102 4.33 12.76 -0.54
N GLU A 103 3.74 13.77 -1.15
CA GLU A 103 4.38 15.06 -1.39
C GLU A 103 3.33 16.17 -1.46
N ILE A 104 3.72 17.38 -1.09
CA ILE A 104 2.92 18.59 -1.27
C ILE A 104 3.68 19.46 -2.28
N VAL A 105 3.02 19.79 -3.39
CA VAL A 105 3.60 20.57 -4.48
C VAL A 105 2.85 21.90 -4.61
N TYR A 106 3.58 22.98 -4.67
CA TYR A 106 3.04 24.35 -4.76
C TYR A 106 3.20 24.89 -6.18
N ASP A 107 2.46 24.31 -7.13
CA ASP A 107 2.60 24.61 -8.57
C ASP A 107 1.28 24.88 -9.29
N SER A 108 0.18 24.89 -8.56
CA SER A 108 -1.17 24.96 -9.11
C SER A 108 -1.88 26.29 -8.79
N ASP A 109 -2.88 26.64 -9.58
CA ASP A 109 -3.79 27.75 -9.30
C ASP A 109 -4.99 27.30 -8.43
N THR A 110 -5.22 26.00 -8.32
CA THR A 110 -6.31 25.42 -7.54
C THR A 110 -5.81 24.24 -6.73
N THR A 111 -6.43 24.03 -5.56
CA THR A 111 -6.11 22.88 -4.72
C THR A 111 -6.76 21.60 -5.27
N TYR A 112 -5.93 20.59 -5.54
CA TYR A 112 -6.40 19.26 -5.92
C TYR A 112 -5.43 18.17 -5.44
N ILE A 113 -5.93 16.93 -5.39
CA ILE A 113 -5.10 15.78 -5.08
C ILE A 113 -4.93 14.97 -6.36
N GLU A 114 -3.69 14.80 -6.77
CA GLU A 114 -3.34 13.87 -7.83
C GLU A 114 -3.23 12.46 -7.27
N LYS A 115 -4.01 11.55 -7.86
CA LYS A 115 -3.93 10.12 -7.58
C LYS A 115 -3.26 9.42 -8.75
N ALA A 116 -2.10 8.84 -8.53
CA ALA A 116 -1.40 8.00 -9.48
C ALA A 116 -1.52 6.52 -9.06
N ARG A 117 -1.92 5.67 -10.00
CA ARG A 117 -2.00 4.22 -9.79
C ARG A 117 -0.87 3.53 -10.55
N LYS A 118 -0.02 2.83 -9.81
CA LYS A 118 0.97 1.91 -10.37
C LYS A 118 0.41 0.50 -10.40
N THR A 119 0.68 -0.25 -11.45
CA THR A 119 0.24 -1.63 -11.60
C THR A 119 1.36 -2.55 -12.07
N PHE A 120 1.35 -3.77 -11.57
CA PHE A 120 2.21 -4.87 -12.03
C PHE A 120 1.48 -6.19 -11.83
N LEU A 121 1.28 -6.95 -12.91
CA LEU A 121 0.47 -8.16 -12.94
C LEU A 121 -0.96 -7.87 -12.41
N PHE A 122 -1.35 -8.51 -11.32
CA PHE A 122 -2.65 -8.33 -10.65
C PHE A 122 -2.58 -7.38 -9.43
N LEU A 123 -1.40 -6.84 -9.13
CA LEU A 123 -1.15 -5.92 -8.01
C LEU A 123 -1.32 -4.48 -8.45
N TYR A 124 -1.74 -3.63 -7.53
CA TYR A 124 -1.74 -2.19 -7.71
C TYR A 124 -1.38 -1.47 -6.40
N GLU A 125 -0.84 -0.28 -6.57
CA GLU A 125 -0.58 0.67 -5.49
C GLU A 125 -1.04 2.06 -5.91
N ASP A 126 -1.78 2.73 -5.03
CA ASP A 126 -2.22 4.11 -5.23
C ASP A 126 -1.30 5.05 -4.44
N SER A 127 -0.74 6.05 -5.10
CA SER A 127 0.01 7.14 -4.48
C SER A 127 -0.73 8.45 -4.69
N TYR A 128 -0.59 9.37 -3.73
CA TYR A 128 -1.29 10.64 -3.74
C TYR A 128 -0.29 11.78 -3.57
N VAL A 129 -0.45 12.84 -4.36
CA VAL A 129 0.29 14.10 -4.27
C VAL A 129 -0.72 15.23 -4.10
N LEU A 130 -0.48 16.12 -3.15
CA LEU A 130 -1.32 17.30 -2.95
C LEU A 130 -0.70 18.48 -3.73
N HIS A 131 -1.51 19.10 -4.57
CA HIS A 131 -1.17 20.34 -5.28
C HIS A 131 -1.89 21.52 -4.64
N GLU A 132 -1.15 22.54 -4.28
CA GLU A 132 -1.65 23.75 -3.63
C GLU A 132 -1.20 25.02 -4.39
N PRO A 133 -1.96 26.13 -4.28
CA PRO A 133 -1.55 27.43 -4.84
C PRO A 133 -0.28 27.97 -4.19
N GLN A 134 0.57 28.61 -4.99
CA GLN A 134 1.84 29.20 -4.52
C GLN A 134 1.66 30.31 -3.47
N GLU A 135 0.49 30.91 -3.35
CA GLU A 135 0.23 32.02 -2.43
C GLU A 135 0.32 31.60 -0.94
N PHE A 136 0.22 30.32 -0.61
CA PHE A 136 0.31 29.83 0.77
C PHE A 136 1.72 29.87 1.37
N ILE A 137 2.77 29.98 0.56
CA ILE A 137 4.17 30.01 1.04
C ILE A 137 4.51 31.35 1.73
N ASN A 138 3.82 32.43 1.39
CA ASN A 138 4.16 33.78 1.85
C ASN A 138 3.49 34.22 3.16
N ASN A 139 2.63 33.40 3.77
CA ASN A 139 1.82 33.78 4.93
C ASN A 139 2.11 32.98 6.23
N ASN A 140 3.21 32.24 6.30
CA ASN A 140 3.65 31.54 7.53
C ASN A 140 4.97 32.05 8.05
#